data_b7a359b92fb3a47a9959dd6bf74b5e64
#
_entry.id   b7a359b92fb3a47a9959dd6bf74b5e64
#
_cell.length_a   1.000
_cell.length_b   1.000
_cell.length_c   1.000
_cell.angle_alpha   90.00
_cell.angle_beta   90.00
_cell.angle_gamma   90.00
#
_symmetry.space_group_name_H-M   'P 1'
#
loop_
_entity.id
_entity.type
_entity.pdbx_description
1 polymer ?
#
loop_
_entity_poly.entity_id
_entity_poly.type
_entity_poly.pdbx_seq_one_letter_code
_entity_poly.pdbx_strand_id
1 'polypeptide(L)'
;PISKNFRIKDVVSAAEYYFKKTKRRVTFEYILIGGVNDSLAQAKELITLVQDIPCKFNLIPFNPFPGSGLERSKPEEVKAFADRLNGAGIVTTVRKVRGDDIDAACGQLAGEIKDRTKLAEKRANREIIIKEISKSPAKATGGEKNV
;
A
#
# COMPACT_ATOMS: atom_id res chain seq x y z
N PRO A 1 -9.19 -8.90 -11.58
CA PRO A 1 -8.22 -9.03 -10.49
C PRO A 1 -6.88 -9.50 -11.03
N ILE A 2 -5.79 -8.91 -10.54
CA ILE A 2 -4.40 -9.19 -10.96
C ILE A 2 -4.07 -10.69 -10.82
N SER A 3 -4.67 -11.38 -9.84
CA SER A 3 -4.52 -12.81 -9.60
C SER A 3 -4.97 -13.72 -10.75
N LYS A 4 -5.78 -13.22 -11.70
CA LYS A 4 -6.13 -13.98 -12.92
C LYS A 4 -4.97 -14.04 -13.92
N ASN A 5 -4.07 -13.09 -13.88
CA ASN A 5 -2.97 -12.95 -14.84
C ASN A 5 -1.64 -13.53 -14.35
N PHE A 6 -1.46 -13.63 -13.02
CA PHE A 6 -0.23 -14.11 -12.42
C PHE A 6 -0.51 -15.15 -11.33
N ARG A 7 0.11 -16.31 -11.45
CA ARG A 7 0.06 -17.34 -10.41
C ARG A 7 1.05 -17.03 -9.30
N ILE A 8 0.79 -17.49 -8.08
CA ILE A 8 1.71 -17.31 -6.93
C ILE A 8 3.14 -17.78 -7.29
N LYS A 9 3.26 -18.87 -8.02
CA LYS A 9 4.56 -19.38 -8.49
C LYS A 9 5.30 -18.38 -9.37
N ASP A 10 4.61 -17.65 -10.21
CA ASP A 10 5.22 -16.63 -11.09
C ASP A 10 5.77 -15.45 -10.27
N VAL A 11 5.04 -15.03 -9.23
CA VAL A 11 5.47 -13.99 -8.29
C VAL A 11 6.70 -14.44 -7.50
N VAL A 12 6.70 -15.67 -7.01
CA VAL A 12 7.83 -16.26 -6.28
C VAL A 12 9.06 -16.37 -7.17
N SER A 13 8.90 -16.85 -8.41
CA SER A 13 9.99 -16.94 -9.40
C SER A 13 10.56 -15.56 -9.75
N ALA A 14 9.71 -14.54 -9.88
CA ALA A 14 10.15 -13.17 -10.12
C ALA A 14 10.95 -12.61 -8.93
N ALA A 15 10.51 -12.90 -7.70
CA ALA A 15 11.21 -12.51 -6.48
C ALA A 15 12.58 -13.18 -6.36
N GLU A 16 12.67 -14.46 -6.69
CA GLU A 16 13.93 -15.21 -6.75
C GLU A 16 14.89 -14.61 -7.78
N TYR A 17 14.39 -14.36 -8.99
CA TYR A 17 15.17 -13.71 -10.04
C TYR A 17 15.68 -12.33 -9.60
N TYR A 18 14.82 -11.52 -9.00
CA TYR A 18 15.20 -10.21 -8.47
C TYR A 18 16.31 -10.31 -7.44
N PHE A 19 16.17 -11.23 -6.47
CA PHE A 19 17.21 -11.47 -5.47
C PHE A 19 18.53 -11.92 -6.11
N LYS A 20 18.50 -12.86 -7.06
CA LYS A 20 19.70 -13.34 -7.76
C LYS A 20 20.45 -12.21 -8.46
N LYS A 21 19.72 -11.26 -9.05
CA LYS A 21 20.29 -10.10 -9.77
C LYS A 21 20.78 -8.99 -8.84
N THR A 22 20.04 -8.67 -7.81
CA THR A 22 20.29 -7.46 -6.99
C THR A 22 20.95 -7.77 -5.66
N LYS A 23 20.87 -9.00 -5.19
CA LYS A 23 21.24 -9.44 -3.83
C LYS A 23 20.44 -8.72 -2.72
N ARG A 24 19.35 -8.07 -3.07
CA ARG A 24 18.47 -7.37 -2.13
C ARG A 24 17.35 -8.27 -1.67
N ARG A 25 17.11 -8.27 -0.35
CA ARG A 25 16.00 -9.00 0.27
C ARG A 25 14.66 -8.48 -0.23
N VAL A 26 13.74 -9.40 -0.53
CA VAL A 26 12.36 -9.09 -0.93
C VAL A 26 11.48 -8.97 0.32
N THR A 27 10.53 -8.04 0.29
CA THR A 27 9.47 -7.95 1.29
C THR A 27 8.16 -8.37 0.64
N PHE A 28 7.53 -9.39 1.22
CA PHE A 28 6.17 -9.79 0.84
C PHE A 28 5.15 -9.17 1.78
N GLU A 29 4.12 -8.57 1.24
CA GLU A 29 2.93 -8.19 2.00
C GLU A 29 1.90 -9.30 1.84
N TYR A 30 1.42 -9.82 2.97
CA TYR A 30 0.48 -10.92 3.01
C TYR A 30 -0.76 -10.52 3.81
N ILE A 31 -1.90 -10.49 3.14
CA ILE A 31 -3.18 -10.16 3.77
C ILE A 31 -3.74 -11.42 4.40
N LEU A 32 -3.91 -11.41 5.72
CA LEU A 32 -4.55 -12.48 6.48
C LEU A 32 -6.05 -12.28 6.52
N ILE A 33 -6.79 -13.27 6.02
CA ILE A 33 -8.27 -13.28 5.96
C ILE A 33 -8.76 -14.44 6.81
N GLY A 34 -9.59 -14.14 7.80
CA GLY A 34 -10.12 -15.12 8.76
C GLY A 34 -10.79 -16.31 8.09
N GLY A 35 -10.37 -17.52 8.44
CA GLY A 35 -10.89 -18.77 7.91
C GLY A 35 -10.59 -19.05 6.42
N VAL A 36 -9.81 -18.19 5.76
CA VAL A 36 -9.48 -18.35 4.33
C VAL A 36 -8.01 -18.72 4.13
N ASN A 37 -7.08 -17.95 4.69
CA ASN A 37 -5.65 -18.12 4.44
C ASN A 37 -4.77 -17.89 5.68
N ASP A 38 -5.32 -18.01 6.87
CA ASP A 38 -4.68 -17.74 8.14
C ASP A 38 -4.34 -18.99 8.96
N SER A 39 -4.48 -20.19 8.38
CA SER A 39 -4.19 -21.45 9.05
C SER A 39 -2.68 -21.76 9.11
N LEU A 40 -2.27 -22.54 10.12
CA LEU A 40 -0.90 -23.03 10.24
C LEU A 40 -0.45 -23.91 9.06
N ALA A 41 -1.39 -24.59 8.40
CA ALA A 41 -1.10 -25.37 7.19
C ALA A 41 -0.65 -24.45 6.06
N GLN A 42 -1.36 -23.35 5.85
CA GLN A 42 -1.01 -22.33 4.85
C GLN A 42 0.30 -21.61 5.18
N ALA A 43 0.58 -21.37 6.47
CA ALA A 43 1.89 -20.87 6.89
C ALA A 43 3.03 -21.81 6.49
N LYS A 44 2.85 -23.13 6.63
CA LYS A 44 3.83 -24.13 6.20
C LYS A 44 4.02 -24.14 4.68
N GLU A 45 2.93 -24.08 3.92
CA GLU A 45 2.99 -23.99 2.46
C GLU A 45 3.76 -22.74 2.02
N LEU A 46 3.48 -21.61 2.65
CA LEU A 46 4.15 -20.36 2.37
C LEU A 46 5.65 -20.42 2.64
N ILE A 47 6.06 -21.04 3.76
CA ILE A 47 7.47 -21.29 4.09
C ILE A 47 8.14 -22.11 2.99
N THR A 48 7.50 -23.19 2.54
CA THR A 48 8.03 -24.05 1.46
C THR A 48 8.17 -23.28 0.15
N LEU A 49 7.22 -22.41 -0.17
CA LEU A 49 7.27 -21.62 -1.39
C LEU A 49 8.44 -20.63 -1.45
N VAL A 50 8.86 -20.10 -0.30
CA VAL A 50 9.89 -19.04 -0.25
C VAL A 50 11.20 -19.51 0.37
N GLN A 51 11.38 -20.80 0.61
CA GLN A 51 12.54 -21.36 1.32
C GLN A 51 13.89 -20.96 0.71
N ASP A 52 13.95 -20.77 -0.60
CA ASP A 52 15.16 -20.43 -1.34
C ASP A 52 15.33 -18.92 -1.59
N ILE A 53 14.42 -18.10 -1.04
CA ILE A 53 14.42 -16.66 -1.26
C ILE A 53 14.65 -15.93 0.06
N PRO A 54 15.76 -15.22 0.23
CA PRO A 54 15.93 -14.32 1.36
C PRO A 54 14.86 -13.22 1.36
N CYS A 55 13.85 -13.39 2.20
CA CYS A 55 12.68 -12.51 2.25
C CYS A 55 12.29 -12.16 3.68
N LYS A 56 11.36 -11.23 3.79
CA LYS A 56 10.61 -10.92 5.01
C LYS A 56 9.14 -10.79 4.67
N PHE A 57 8.30 -11.02 5.65
CA PHE A 57 6.86 -10.84 5.53
C PHE A 57 6.36 -9.67 6.37
N ASN A 58 5.42 -8.94 5.80
CA ASN A 58 4.59 -7.99 6.51
C ASN A 58 3.15 -8.52 6.46
N LEU A 59 2.68 -9.06 7.56
CA LEU A 59 1.32 -9.59 7.69
C LEU A 59 0.36 -8.44 7.92
N ILE A 60 -0.69 -8.40 7.12
CA ILE A 60 -1.72 -7.37 7.17
C ILE A 60 -3.05 -8.06 7.49
N PRO A 61 -3.51 -8.05 8.76
CA PRO A 61 -4.83 -8.56 9.07
C PRO A 61 -5.89 -7.81 8.27
N PHE A 62 -6.79 -8.57 7.61
CA PHE A 62 -7.85 -7.99 6.79
C PHE A 62 -8.77 -7.12 7.65
N ASN A 63 -9.14 -5.97 7.13
CA ASN A 63 -10.13 -5.12 7.75
C ASN A 63 -11.46 -5.27 7.01
N PRO A 64 -12.49 -5.90 7.64
CA PRO A 64 -13.78 -6.09 7.00
C PRO A 64 -14.44 -4.77 6.63
N PHE A 65 -15.16 -4.78 5.53
CA PHE A 65 -15.95 -3.66 5.05
C PHE A 65 -17.33 -4.13 4.58
N PRO A 66 -18.34 -3.26 4.55
CA PRO A 66 -19.68 -3.63 4.12
C PRO A 66 -19.68 -4.30 2.74
N GLY A 67 -20.26 -5.48 2.64
CA GLY A 67 -20.33 -6.26 1.40
C GLY A 67 -19.10 -7.11 1.07
N SER A 68 -18.04 -7.11 1.90
CA SER A 68 -16.86 -7.94 1.66
C SER A 68 -17.15 -9.44 1.76
N GLY A 69 -18.07 -9.85 2.64
CA GLY A 69 -18.34 -11.26 2.94
C GLY A 69 -17.14 -12.00 3.55
N LEU A 70 -16.10 -11.28 3.97
CA LEU A 70 -14.87 -11.82 4.55
C LEU A 70 -14.69 -11.33 5.98
N GLU A 71 -14.02 -12.15 6.79
CA GLU A 71 -13.78 -11.86 8.20
C GLU A 71 -12.33 -11.54 8.49
N ARG A 72 -12.11 -10.85 9.59
CA ARG A 72 -10.78 -10.59 10.13
C ARG A 72 -10.25 -11.83 10.82
N SER A 73 -8.98 -12.16 10.63
CA SER A 73 -8.30 -13.19 11.39
C SER A 73 -8.27 -12.85 12.88
N LYS A 74 -8.47 -13.84 13.75
CA LYS A 74 -8.37 -13.65 15.18
C LYS A 74 -6.94 -13.32 15.60
N PRO A 75 -6.74 -12.49 16.64
CA PRO A 75 -5.40 -12.10 17.10
C PRO A 75 -4.47 -13.30 17.40
N GLU A 76 -5.02 -14.37 17.97
CA GLU A 76 -4.28 -15.61 18.25
C GLU A 76 -3.84 -16.34 16.98
N GLU A 77 -4.66 -16.34 15.92
CA GLU A 77 -4.34 -16.93 14.63
C GLU A 77 -3.25 -16.13 13.91
N VAL A 78 -3.38 -14.80 13.92
CA VAL A 78 -2.35 -13.88 13.39
C VAL A 78 -1.02 -14.09 14.09
N LYS A 79 -1.04 -14.21 15.44
CA LYS A 79 0.16 -14.46 16.24
C LYS A 79 0.78 -15.83 15.91
N ALA A 80 -0.03 -16.89 15.89
CA ALA A 80 0.45 -18.24 15.58
C ALA A 80 1.04 -18.34 14.18
N PHE A 81 0.44 -17.67 13.19
CA PHE A 81 0.96 -17.58 11.84
C PHE A 81 2.31 -16.86 11.78
N ALA A 82 2.42 -15.70 12.45
CA ALA A 82 3.67 -14.95 12.55
C ALA A 82 4.78 -15.74 13.27
N ASP A 83 4.46 -16.36 14.39
CA ASP A 83 5.39 -17.19 15.16
C ASP A 83 5.89 -18.38 14.31
N ARG A 84 5.04 -18.97 13.49
CA ARG A 84 5.41 -20.07 12.59
C ARG A 84 6.41 -19.64 11.53
N LEU A 85 6.22 -18.47 10.92
CA LEU A 85 7.14 -17.90 9.94
C LEU A 85 8.48 -17.51 10.59
N ASN A 86 8.44 -16.85 11.74
CA ASN A 86 9.64 -16.46 12.49
C ASN A 86 10.43 -17.71 12.95
N GLY A 87 9.74 -18.76 13.40
CA GLY A 87 10.36 -20.04 13.78
C GLY A 87 11.04 -20.76 12.61
N ALA A 88 10.66 -20.45 11.38
CA ALA A 88 11.35 -20.93 10.16
C ALA A 88 12.49 -20.00 9.70
N GLY A 89 12.85 -18.98 10.49
CA GLY A 89 13.92 -18.03 10.17
C GLY A 89 13.51 -16.90 9.23
N ILE A 90 12.21 -16.76 8.95
CA ILE A 90 11.69 -15.71 8.08
C ILE A 90 11.23 -14.53 8.96
N VAL A 91 11.93 -13.41 8.85
CA VAL A 91 11.57 -12.18 9.60
C VAL A 91 10.15 -11.75 9.25
N THR A 92 9.28 -11.73 10.23
CA THR A 92 7.86 -11.45 10.03
C THR A 92 7.40 -10.35 10.97
N THR A 93 6.76 -9.33 10.42
CA THR A 93 6.11 -8.25 11.15
C THR A 93 4.60 -8.30 10.94
N VAL A 94 3.83 -7.84 11.93
CA VAL A 94 2.38 -7.71 11.84
C VAL A 94 2.05 -6.23 11.82
N ARG A 95 1.32 -5.80 10.80
CA ARG A 95 0.85 -4.42 10.72
C ARG A 95 -0.22 -4.17 11.78
N LYS A 96 0.05 -3.24 12.70
CA LYS A 96 -0.96 -2.78 13.65
C LYS A 96 -1.98 -1.90 12.91
N VAL A 97 -3.23 -2.27 12.97
CA VAL A 97 -4.32 -1.40 12.51
C VAL A 97 -4.44 -0.28 13.52
N ARG A 98 -4.16 0.94 13.10
CA ARG A 98 -4.39 2.14 13.91
C ARG A 98 -5.81 2.63 13.63
N GLY A 99 -6.66 2.56 14.64
CA GLY A 99 -8.01 3.12 14.63
C GLY A 99 -9.06 2.17 14.06
N ASP A 100 -9.94 1.70 14.91
CA ASP A 100 -11.17 0.99 14.53
C ASP A 100 -12.19 1.95 13.87
N ASP A 101 -11.86 3.24 13.72
CA ASP A 101 -12.75 4.32 13.32
C ASP A 101 -12.51 4.87 11.90
N ILE A 102 -11.61 4.26 11.13
CA ILE A 102 -11.36 4.73 9.77
C ILE A 102 -11.65 3.60 8.79
N ASP A 103 -12.73 3.73 8.03
CA ASP A 103 -13.07 2.97 6.83
C ASP A 103 -12.00 3.10 5.73
N ALA A 104 -10.75 2.85 6.09
CA ALA A 104 -9.61 2.92 5.20
C ALA A 104 -9.11 1.52 4.86
N ALA A 105 -9.91 0.76 4.13
CA ALA A 105 -9.39 -0.37 3.39
C ALA A 105 -8.55 0.16 2.23
N CYS A 106 -7.27 -0.21 2.19
CA CYS A 106 -6.42 0.03 1.02
C CYS A 106 -7.11 -0.55 -0.23
N GLY A 107 -7.53 0.30 -1.15
CA GLY A 107 -8.18 -0.08 -2.40
C GLY A 107 -9.67 0.26 -2.49
N GLN A 108 -10.33 0.80 -1.45
CA GLN A 108 -11.73 1.15 -1.47
C GLN A 108 -12.05 2.62 -1.73
N LEU A 109 -11.08 3.44 -2.01
CA LEU A 109 -11.28 4.85 -2.39
C LEU A 109 -11.84 5.04 -3.81
N ALA A 110 -12.53 4.06 -4.37
CA ALA A 110 -13.14 4.17 -5.69
C ALA A 110 -14.61 4.61 -5.68
N GLY A 111 -15.23 4.91 -4.52
CA GLY A 111 -16.66 5.20 -4.44
C GLY A 111 -17.05 6.57 -3.88
N GLU A 112 -16.27 7.16 -2.97
CA GLU A 112 -16.59 8.46 -2.37
C GLU A 112 -15.31 9.28 -2.15
N ILE A 113 -14.74 9.79 -3.23
CA ILE A 113 -13.79 10.90 -3.13
C ILE A 113 -14.59 12.18 -2.95
N LYS A 114 -15.03 12.45 -1.75
CA LYS A 114 -15.14 13.84 -1.32
C LYS A 114 -13.69 14.33 -1.25
N ASP A 115 -13.33 15.14 -2.22
CA ASP A 115 -11.99 15.72 -2.36
C ASP A 115 -11.59 16.46 -1.07
N ARG A 116 -10.94 15.73 -0.14
CA ARG A 116 -10.44 16.27 1.13
C ARG A 116 -9.25 17.20 0.95
N THR A 117 -8.70 17.27 -0.26
CA THR A 117 -7.47 18.04 -0.51
C THR A 117 -7.71 19.46 -0.98
N LYS A 118 -8.97 19.84 -1.23
CA LYS A 118 -9.32 21.14 -1.83
C LYS A 118 -8.48 21.50 -3.07
N LEU A 119 -8.07 20.45 -3.80
CA LEU A 119 -7.18 20.59 -4.95
C LEU A 119 -7.89 21.36 -6.07
N ALA A 120 -9.20 21.14 -6.24
CA ALA A 120 -10.01 21.83 -7.20
C ALA A 120 -10.13 23.33 -6.85
N GLU A 121 -10.38 23.66 -5.56
CA GLU A 121 -10.39 25.05 -5.09
C GLU A 121 -9.03 25.73 -5.25
N LYS A 122 -7.93 25.03 -4.95
CA LYS A 122 -6.56 25.54 -5.16
C LYS A 122 -6.25 25.80 -6.62
N ARG A 123 -6.73 24.96 -7.52
CA ARG A 123 -6.57 25.16 -8.99
C ARG A 123 -7.37 26.36 -9.47
N ALA A 124 -8.66 26.47 -9.06
CA ALA A 124 -9.50 27.60 -9.40
C ALA A 124 -8.92 28.94 -8.90
N ASN A 125 -8.47 28.99 -7.65
CA ASN A 125 -7.81 30.18 -7.09
C ASN A 125 -6.53 30.54 -7.81
N ARG A 126 -5.74 29.55 -8.25
CA ARG A 126 -4.51 29.78 -9.02
C ARG A 126 -4.80 30.38 -10.41
N GLU A 127 -5.87 29.92 -11.07
CA GLU A 127 -6.30 30.47 -12.37
C GLU A 127 -6.82 31.92 -12.23
N ILE A 128 -7.52 32.24 -11.14
CA ILE A 128 -7.99 33.60 -10.85
C ILE A 128 -6.78 34.52 -10.66
N ILE A 129 -5.80 34.12 -9.84
CA ILE A 129 -4.59 34.91 -9.59
C ILE A 129 -3.80 35.14 -10.89
N ILE A 130 -3.67 34.11 -11.74
CA ILE A 130 -2.97 34.27 -13.03
C ILE A 130 -3.70 35.23 -13.95
N LYS A 131 -5.05 35.20 -13.99
CA LYS A 131 -5.84 36.15 -14.78
C LYS A 131 -5.76 37.57 -14.26
N GLU A 132 -5.65 37.79 -12.97
CA GLU A 132 -5.49 39.09 -12.36
C GLU A 132 -4.10 39.68 -12.66
N ILE A 133 -3.04 38.87 -12.56
CA ILE A 133 -1.68 39.27 -12.87
C ILE A 133 -1.56 39.63 -14.35
N SER A 134 -2.23 38.90 -15.25
CA SER A 134 -2.19 39.16 -16.70
C SER A 134 -2.99 40.41 -17.13
N LYS A 135 -3.90 40.92 -16.29
CA LYS A 135 -4.68 42.13 -16.53
C LYS A 135 -4.05 43.41 -15.96
N SER A 136 -2.99 43.28 -15.17
CA SER A 136 -2.30 44.45 -14.61
C SER A 136 -1.38 45.05 -15.67
N PRO A 137 -1.62 46.30 -16.12
CA PRO A 137 -0.74 46.93 -17.11
C PRO A 137 0.63 47.17 -16.47
N ALA A 138 1.68 46.77 -17.17
CA ALA A 138 3.05 47.06 -16.81
C ALA A 138 3.23 48.59 -16.63
N LYS A 139 3.50 49.02 -15.40
CA LYS A 139 3.97 50.39 -15.17
C LYS A 139 5.33 50.55 -15.85
N ALA A 140 5.32 51.28 -16.95
CA ALA A 140 6.54 51.74 -17.59
C ALA A 140 7.29 52.65 -16.62
N THR A 141 8.41 52.18 -16.13
CA THR A 141 9.39 53.06 -15.46
C THR A 141 10.14 53.77 -16.58
N GLY A 142 9.66 54.99 -16.88
CA GLY A 142 10.41 55.93 -17.68
C GLY A 142 11.68 56.33 -16.95
N GLY A 143 12.82 55.99 -17.49
CA GLY A 143 14.08 56.56 -17.04
C GLY A 143 14.26 57.96 -17.59
N GLU A 144 14.29 58.94 -16.74
CA GLU A 144 14.85 60.23 -17.05
C GLU A 144 16.33 60.24 -16.68
N LYS A 145 17.16 60.27 -17.71
CA LYS A 145 18.54 60.75 -17.61
C LYS A 145 18.49 62.26 -17.68
N ASN A 146 19.00 62.97 -16.72
CA ASN A 146 19.49 64.36 -16.84
C ASN A 146 20.92 64.36 -16.31
N VAL A 147 21.76 64.64 -17.23
CA VAL A 147 22.95 65.53 -17.34
C VAL A 147 23.65 65.83 -15.99
#